data_75929b69768fa31607160a2b2aab8326
#
_entry.id   75929b69768fa31607160a2b2aab8326
#
_cell.length_a   1.000
_cell.length_b   1.000
_cell.length_c   1.000
_cell.angle_alpha   90.00
_cell.angle_beta   90.00
_cell.angle_gamma   90.00
#
_symmetry.space_group_name_H-M   'P 1'
#
loop_
_entity.id
_entity.type
_entity.pdbx_description
1 polymer ?
#
loop_
_entity_poly.entity_id
_entity_poly.type
_entity_poly.pdbx_seq_one_letter_code
_entity_poly.pdbx_strand_id
1 'polypeptide(L)'
;MPSNTLNGSLKNKVAWITGGGSGIGLAGGLELARAGAHVVISGRSAETLKKAEKELKAAGSCETIALDVADQKEVARAAAEITKRHRGVDILVNSAGLNHPKRRFRDVSIDGWNQIVAVNLSGTFYCCQAVLPGMRERKDGMIINVSSWFGRYWNTLGGPGYNSTKHAVVSLTETLNVEEAANGIRATCILPGEVATPILEKRPVPPPPHERARMLQAEDLGRAILFVATLPPRACVNELIISPTWNRFYLGGLETPKN
;
A
#
# COMPACT_ATOMS: atom_id res chain seq x y z
N MET A 1 6.29 -28.80 3.35
CA MET A 1 5.65 -27.50 3.27
C MET A 1 4.36 -27.58 4.07
N PRO A 2 4.13 -26.77 5.10
CA PRO A 2 2.83 -26.79 5.78
C PRO A 2 1.75 -26.41 4.77
N SER A 3 0.66 -27.16 4.78
CA SER A 3 -0.53 -26.92 3.96
C SER A 3 -0.98 -25.47 4.14
N ASN A 4 -1.28 -24.81 3.03
CA ASN A 4 -1.68 -23.39 2.99
C ASN A 4 -3.06 -23.23 3.70
N THR A 5 -3.06 -23.14 5.03
CA THR A 5 -4.26 -23.06 5.87
C THR A 5 -5.10 -21.80 5.62
N LEU A 6 -4.60 -20.85 4.82
CA LEU A 6 -5.29 -19.60 4.46
C LEU A 6 -5.97 -19.67 3.08
N ASN A 7 -5.87 -20.76 2.36
CA ASN A 7 -6.53 -20.92 1.06
C ASN A 7 -8.05 -20.86 1.24
N GLY A 8 -8.70 -19.88 0.59
CA GLY A 8 -10.14 -19.64 0.70
C GLY A 8 -10.59 -18.86 1.94
N SER A 9 -9.67 -18.39 2.80
CA SER A 9 -10.01 -17.60 4.00
C SER A 9 -10.69 -16.27 3.68
N LEU A 10 -10.46 -15.71 2.47
CA LEU A 10 -11.08 -14.49 1.99
C LEU A 10 -12.12 -14.71 0.89
N LYS A 11 -12.67 -15.91 0.81
CA LYS A 11 -13.74 -16.21 -0.13
C LYS A 11 -14.92 -15.24 0.04
N ASN A 12 -15.45 -14.74 -1.08
CA ASN A 12 -16.51 -13.74 -1.15
C ASN A 12 -16.15 -12.34 -0.62
N LYS A 13 -14.88 -12.07 -0.32
CA LYS A 13 -14.40 -10.72 0.01
C LYS A 13 -13.91 -10.00 -1.24
N VAL A 14 -14.15 -8.70 -1.31
CA VAL A 14 -13.68 -7.80 -2.38
C VAL A 14 -12.54 -6.95 -1.85
N ALA A 15 -11.37 -7.06 -2.47
CA ALA A 15 -10.19 -6.29 -2.12
C ALA A 15 -9.88 -5.26 -3.22
N TRP A 16 -9.94 -3.97 -2.89
CA TRP A 16 -9.54 -2.89 -3.79
C TRP A 16 -8.12 -2.41 -3.45
N ILE A 17 -7.22 -2.43 -4.44
CA ILE A 17 -5.81 -2.12 -4.24
C ILE A 17 -5.40 -0.98 -5.18
N THR A 18 -5.06 0.18 -4.62
CA THR A 18 -4.47 1.27 -5.37
C THR A 18 -2.97 1.06 -5.52
N GLY A 19 -2.40 1.47 -6.66
CA GLY A 19 -1.01 1.14 -6.99
C GLY A 19 -0.78 -0.36 -7.23
N GLY A 20 -1.85 -1.11 -7.55
CA GLY A 20 -1.85 -2.57 -7.70
C GLY A 20 -1.13 -3.10 -8.95
N GLY A 21 -0.64 -2.23 -9.82
CA GLY A 21 0.06 -2.64 -11.06
C GLY A 21 1.51 -3.10 -10.87
N SER A 22 2.11 -2.91 -9.69
CA SER A 22 3.50 -3.30 -9.45
C SER A 22 3.84 -3.32 -7.95
N GLY A 23 5.03 -3.84 -7.62
CA GLY A 23 5.63 -3.77 -6.29
C GLY A 23 4.72 -4.29 -5.18
N ILE A 24 4.63 -3.54 -4.07
CA ILE A 24 3.88 -3.97 -2.87
C ILE A 24 2.39 -4.21 -3.18
N GLY A 25 1.78 -3.31 -3.98
CA GLY A 25 0.36 -3.43 -4.32
C GLY A 25 0.06 -4.69 -5.12
N LEU A 26 0.88 -5.01 -6.13
CA LEU A 26 0.74 -6.25 -6.91
C LEU A 26 0.96 -7.48 -6.03
N ALA A 27 2.01 -7.50 -5.21
CA ALA A 27 2.29 -8.62 -4.32
C ALA A 27 1.16 -8.85 -3.31
N GLY A 28 0.60 -7.77 -2.72
CA GLY A 28 -0.59 -7.85 -1.87
C GLY A 28 -1.79 -8.43 -2.61
N GLY A 29 -2.01 -7.97 -3.84
CA GLY A 29 -3.07 -8.51 -4.70
C GLY A 29 -2.95 -10.00 -4.97
N LEU A 30 -1.74 -10.47 -5.26
CA LEU A 30 -1.48 -11.90 -5.50
C LEU A 30 -1.80 -12.74 -4.26
N GLU A 31 -1.38 -12.33 -3.08
CA GLU A 31 -1.65 -13.06 -1.84
C GLU A 31 -3.14 -13.04 -1.49
N LEU A 32 -3.84 -11.91 -1.64
CA LEU A 32 -5.27 -11.83 -1.40
C LEU A 32 -6.09 -12.66 -2.41
N ALA A 33 -5.67 -12.68 -3.69
CA ALA A 33 -6.30 -13.51 -4.71
C ALA A 33 -6.13 -15.00 -4.42
N ARG A 34 -4.93 -15.45 -4.02
CA ARG A 34 -4.66 -16.83 -3.58
C ARG A 34 -5.49 -17.24 -2.37
N ALA A 35 -5.77 -16.29 -1.48
CA ALA A 35 -6.65 -16.50 -0.33
C ALA A 35 -8.15 -16.50 -0.69
N GLY A 36 -8.51 -16.29 -1.96
CA GLY A 36 -9.88 -16.39 -2.47
C GLY A 36 -10.63 -15.08 -2.60
N ALA A 37 -9.99 -13.91 -2.36
CA ALA A 37 -10.61 -12.62 -2.58
C ALA A 37 -10.80 -12.32 -4.07
N HIS A 38 -11.88 -11.59 -4.40
CA HIS A 38 -11.95 -10.89 -5.68
C HIS A 38 -11.14 -9.61 -5.61
N VAL A 39 -10.10 -9.50 -6.44
CA VAL A 39 -9.14 -8.39 -6.38
C VAL A 39 -9.44 -7.36 -7.47
N VAL A 40 -9.63 -6.10 -7.09
CA VAL A 40 -9.71 -4.97 -8.00
C VAL A 40 -8.42 -4.15 -7.86
N ILE A 41 -7.61 -4.09 -8.91
CA ILE A 41 -6.40 -3.27 -8.90
C ILE A 41 -6.60 -1.97 -9.66
N SER A 42 -6.03 -0.89 -9.11
CA SER A 42 -6.09 0.43 -9.72
C SER A 42 -4.72 1.09 -9.84
N GLY A 43 -4.56 1.92 -10.86
CA GLY A 43 -3.38 2.71 -11.14
C GLY A 43 -3.54 3.52 -12.42
N ARG A 44 -2.58 4.38 -12.75
CA ARG A 44 -2.67 5.30 -13.88
C ARG A 44 -2.39 4.65 -15.23
N SER A 45 -1.47 3.68 -15.28
CA SER A 45 -1.04 3.05 -16.51
C SER A 45 -1.88 1.82 -16.85
N ALA A 46 -2.74 1.91 -17.84
CA ALA A 46 -3.53 0.78 -18.32
C ALA A 46 -2.65 -0.39 -18.78
N GLU A 47 -1.49 -0.12 -19.38
CA GLU A 47 -0.54 -1.16 -19.79
C GLU A 47 0.02 -1.94 -18.60
N THR A 48 0.44 -1.21 -17.55
CA THR A 48 0.96 -1.83 -16.33
C THR A 48 -0.13 -2.64 -15.62
N LEU A 49 -1.35 -2.11 -15.55
CA LEU A 49 -2.50 -2.83 -14.99
C LEU A 49 -2.80 -4.12 -15.77
N LYS A 50 -2.78 -4.08 -17.10
CA LYS A 50 -3.02 -5.25 -17.95
C LYS A 50 -1.97 -6.36 -17.74
N LYS A 51 -0.70 -6.00 -17.53
CA LYS A 51 0.37 -6.97 -17.18
C LYS A 51 0.10 -7.60 -15.82
N ALA A 52 -0.19 -6.79 -14.80
CA ALA A 52 -0.50 -7.25 -13.45
C ALA A 52 -1.78 -8.11 -13.41
N GLU A 53 -2.81 -7.75 -14.17
CA GLU A 53 -4.05 -8.53 -14.29
C GLU A 53 -3.80 -9.96 -14.77
N LYS A 54 -2.89 -10.14 -15.73
CA LYS A 54 -2.54 -11.48 -16.23
C LYS A 54 -1.94 -12.35 -15.13
N GLU A 55 -1.07 -11.79 -14.29
CA GLU A 55 -0.46 -12.50 -13.16
C GLU A 55 -1.50 -12.81 -12.08
N LEU A 56 -2.36 -11.84 -11.76
CA LEU A 56 -3.41 -11.98 -10.76
C LEU A 56 -4.47 -13.00 -11.17
N LYS A 57 -4.87 -13.04 -12.44
CA LYS A 57 -5.83 -14.05 -12.96
C LYS A 57 -5.30 -15.48 -12.88
N ALA A 58 -3.99 -15.66 -12.89
CA ALA A 58 -3.40 -16.98 -12.63
C ALA A 58 -3.44 -17.36 -11.13
N ALA A 59 -3.57 -16.40 -10.23
CA ALA A 59 -3.68 -16.60 -8.79
C ALA A 59 -5.13 -16.66 -8.28
N GLY A 60 -6.08 -16.00 -8.97
CA GLY A 60 -7.48 -15.94 -8.57
C GLY A 60 -8.30 -14.94 -9.41
N SER A 61 -9.40 -14.45 -8.84
CA SER A 61 -10.30 -13.52 -9.52
C SER A 61 -9.76 -12.09 -9.45
N CYS A 62 -9.68 -11.43 -10.60
CA CYS A 62 -9.15 -10.07 -10.68
C CYS A 62 -9.81 -9.25 -11.80
N GLU A 63 -9.96 -7.96 -11.57
CA GLU A 63 -10.28 -6.94 -12.56
C GLU A 63 -9.45 -5.66 -12.35
N THR A 64 -9.48 -4.77 -13.32
CA THR A 64 -8.69 -3.52 -13.31
C THR A 64 -9.57 -2.29 -13.50
N ILE A 65 -9.25 -1.21 -12.80
CA ILE A 65 -9.85 0.11 -13.01
C ILE A 65 -8.74 1.14 -13.09
N ALA A 66 -8.56 1.74 -14.27
CA ALA A 66 -7.60 2.83 -14.44
C ALA A 66 -8.10 4.10 -13.74
N LEU A 67 -7.25 4.69 -12.87
CA LEU A 67 -7.53 5.96 -12.20
C LEU A 67 -6.25 6.61 -11.68
N ASP A 68 -6.28 7.93 -11.50
CA ASP A 68 -5.33 8.64 -10.65
C ASP A 68 -5.94 8.88 -9.26
N VAL A 69 -5.29 8.37 -8.22
CA VAL A 69 -5.76 8.55 -6.83
C VAL A 69 -5.76 10.03 -6.41
N ALA A 70 -5.00 10.90 -7.08
CA ALA A 70 -5.00 12.34 -6.84
C ALA A 70 -6.30 13.02 -7.34
N ASP A 71 -7.08 12.37 -8.20
CA ASP A 71 -8.38 12.86 -8.66
C ASP A 71 -9.51 12.22 -7.84
N GLN A 72 -10.09 13.01 -6.94
CA GLN A 72 -11.20 12.58 -6.09
C GLN A 72 -12.40 12.06 -6.89
N LYS A 73 -12.69 12.64 -8.07
CA LYS A 73 -13.85 12.22 -8.89
C LYS A 73 -13.61 10.85 -9.50
N GLU A 74 -12.39 10.57 -9.96
CA GLU A 74 -12.02 9.25 -10.46
C GLU A 74 -12.08 8.19 -9.36
N VAL A 75 -11.61 8.51 -8.15
CA VAL A 75 -11.71 7.64 -6.98
C VAL A 75 -13.15 7.33 -6.62
N ALA A 76 -14.01 8.36 -6.54
CA ALA A 76 -15.43 8.18 -6.24
C ALA A 76 -16.15 7.34 -7.31
N ARG A 77 -15.84 7.58 -8.60
CA ARG A 77 -16.37 6.77 -9.72
C ARG A 77 -15.95 5.30 -9.58
N ALA A 78 -14.69 5.04 -9.31
CA ALA A 78 -14.18 3.67 -9.17
C ALA A 78 -14.84 2.94 -7.98
N ALA A 79 -14.96 3.59 -6.83
CA ALA A 79 -15.63 3.01 -5.67
C ALA A 79 -17.11 2.68 -5.94
N ALA A 80 -17.83 3.59 -6.63
CA ALA A 80 -19.21 3.36 -7.04
C ALA A 80 -19.34 2.18 -8.03
N GLU A 81 -18.40 2.08 -8.98
CA GLU A 81 -18.36 0.98 -9.95
C GLU A 81 -18.13 -0.37 -9.25
N ILE A 82 -17.18 -0.45 -8.31
CA ILE A 82 -16.93 -1.65 -7.50
C ILE A 82 -18.18 -2.01 -6.68
N THR A 83 -18.77 -1.03 -6.03
CA THR A 83 -19.98 -1.25 -5.22
C THR A 83 -21.14 -1.79 -6.06
N LYS A 84 -21.34 -1.25 -7.26
CA LYS A 84 -22.39 -1.72 -8.18
C LYS A 84 -22.19 -3.17 -8.63
N ARG A 85 -20.92 -3.59 -8.84
CA ARG A 85 -20.58 -4.94 -9.33
C ARG A 85 -20.51 -5.98 -8.21
N HIS A 86 -20.02 -5.59 -7.03
CA HIS A 86 -19.57 -6.52 -6.00
C HIS A 86 -20.13 -6.26 -4.59
N ARG A 87 -21.15 -5.39 -4.43
CA ARG A 87 -21.73 -5.01 -3.13
C ARG A 87 -20.79 -4.16 -2.23
N GLY A 88 -19.68 -3.66 -2.76
CA GLY A 88 -18.74 -2.79 -2.06
C GLY A 88 -17.35 -3.39 -1.88
N VAL A 89 -16.53 -2.68 -1.13
CA VAL A 89 -15.15 -3.04 -0.84
C VAL A 89 -15.07 -3.55 0.60
N ASP A 90 -14.57 -4.77 0.81
CA ASP A 90 -14.33 -5.33 2.15
C ASP A 90 -12.93 -4.99 2.66
N ILE A 91 -11.95 -4.98 1.75
CA ILE A 91 -10.55 -4.69 2.06
C ILE A 91 -10.05 -3.61 1.11
N LEU A 92 -9.61 -2.47 1.65
CA LEU A 92 -8.93 -1.43 0.88
C LEU A 92 -7.43 -1.49 1.18
N VAL A 93 -6.60 -1.58 0.14
CA VAL A 93 -5.15 -1.45 0.27
C VAL A 93 -4.67 -0.20 -0.46
N ASN A 94 -4.31 0.83 0.28
CA ASN A 94 -3.74 2.05 -0.25
C ASN A 94 -2.22 1.88 -0.41
N SER A 95 -1.79 1.43 -1.61
CA SER A 95 -0.38 1.24 -1.95
C SER A 95 0.12 2.19 -3.04
N ALA A 96 -0.76 3.04 -3.59
CA ALA A 96 -0.33 4.09 -4.50
C ALA A 96 0.58 5.10 -3.78
N GLY A 97 1.72 5.39 -4.38
CA GLY A 97 2.65 6.34 -3.81
C GLY A 97 3.78 6.69 -4.78
N LEU A 98 4.37 7.85 -4.59
CA LEU A 98 5.49 8.32 -5.38
C LEU A 98 6.48 9.15 -4.55
N ASN A 99 7.66 9.33 -5.11
CA ASN A 99 8.62 10.33 -4.69
C ASN A 99 9.34 10.88 -5.93
N HIS A 100 9.93 12.06 -5.81
CA HIS A 100 10.67 12.71 -6.88
C HIS A 100 12.19 12.45 -6.78
N PRO A 101 12.92 12.44 -7.90
CA PRO A 101 14.40 12.42 -7.89
C PRO A 101 14.98 13.64 -7.17
N LYS A 102 14.53 14.84 -7.51
CA LYS A 102 14.87 16.09 -6.82
C LYS A 102 14.00 16.26 -5.58
N ARG A 103 14.44 15.77 -4.44
CA ARG A 103 13.60 15.62 -3.24
C ARG A 103 14.08 16.32 -1.99
N ARG A 104 15.31 16.88 -1.98
CA ARG A 104 15.81 17.63 -0.83
C ARG A 104 15.12 19.01 -0.73
N PHE A 105 15.10 19.61 0.46
CA PHE A 105 14.49 20.93 0.68
C PHE A 105 14.94 21.99 -0.34
N ARG A 106 16.24 22.01 -0.67
CA ARG A 106 16.80 22.97 -1.63
C ARG A 106 16.46 22.66 -3.09
N ASP A 107 16.01 21.43 -3.40
CA ASP A 107 15.89 20.92 -4.78
C ASP A 107 14.44 20.61 -5.19
N VAL A 108 13.54 20.38 -4.21
CA VAL A 108 12.15 20.02 -4.48
C VAL A 108 11.39 21.26 -4.96
N SER A 109 10.72 21.14 -6.10
CA SER A 109 9.83 22.19 -6.59
C SER A 109 8.49 22.17 -5.84
N ILE A 110 7.77 23.29 -5.87
CA ILE A 110 6.40 23.37 -5.33
C ILE A 110 5.49 22.34 -6.01
N ASP A 111 5.57 22.19 -7.33
CA ASP A 111 4.77 21.20 -8.07
C ASP A 111 5.12 19.76 -7.64
N GLY A 112 6.42 19.47 -7.46
CA GLY A 112 6.88 18.19 -6.95
C GLY A 112 6.36 17.89 -5.54
N TRP A 113 6.38 18.88 -4.66
CA TRP A 113 5.76 18.82 -3.34
C TRP A 113 4.24 18.53 -3.45
N ASN A 114 3.53 19.37 -4.22
CA ASN A 114 2.08 19.25 -4.39
C ASN A 114 1.69 17.87 -4.95
N GLN A 115 2.44 17.34 -5.91
CA GLN A 115 2.20 16.02 -6.48
C GLN A 115 2.42 14.90 -5.45
N ILE A 116 3.45 14.99 -4.60
CA ILE A 116 3.68 14.02 -3.53
C ILE A 116 2.52 14.05 -2.53
N VAL A 117 2.07 15.24 -2.11
CA VAL A 117 0.93 15.40 -1.20
C VAL A 117 -0.35 14.86 -1.82
N ALA A 118 -0.63 15.23 -3.07
CA ALA A 118 -1.84 14.82 -3.77
C ALA A 118 -1.96 13.30 -3.89
N VAL A 119 -0.86 12.60 -4.23
CA VAL A 119 -0.89 11.13 -4.40
C VAL A 119 -0.79 10.41 -3.06
N ASN A 120 0.24 10.74 -2.24
CA ASN A 120 0.56 9.93 -1.07
C ASN A 120 -0.40 10.15 0.10
N LEU A 121 -0.95 11.35 0.25
CA LEU A 121 -1.81 11.72 1.37
C LEU A 121 -3.27 11.91 0.94
N SER A 122 -3.54 12.88 0.06
CA SER A 122 -4.91 13.18 -0.36
C SER A 122 -5.56 11.98 -1.06
N GLY A 123 -4.82 11.28 -1.93
CA GLY A 123 -5.30 10.07 -2.61
C GLY A 123 -5.62 8.94 -1.64
N THR A 124 -4.80 8.74 -0.61
CA THR A 124 -5.09 7.78 0.48
C THR A 124 -6.39 8.16 1.20
N PHE A 125 -6.55 9.44 1.56
CA PHE A 125 -7.75 9.94 2.19
C PHE A 125 -8.99 9.76 1.31
N TYR A 126 -8.92 10.10 0.02
CA TYR A 126 -10.06 9.97 -0.91
C TYR A 126 -10.51 8.51 -1.04
N CYS A 127 -9.57 7.57 -1.14
CA CYS A 127 -9.91 6.15 -1.21
C CYS A 127 -10.56 5.65 0.09
N CYS A 128 -10.04 6.04 1.25
CA CYS A 128 -10.66 5.72 2.54
C CYS A 128 -12.09 6.28 2.59
N GLN A 129 -12.26 7.58 2.31
CA GLN A 129 -13.57 8.24 2.33
C GLN A 129 -14.59 7.57 1.40
N ALA A 130 -14.15 7.11 0.23
CA ALA A 130 -15.03 6.49 -0.76
C ALA A 130 -15.57 5.11 -0.35
N VAL A 131 -14.85 4.35 0.47
CA VAL A 131 -15.26 3.00 0.90
C VAL A 131 -15.99 2.99 2.24
N LEU A 132 -15.76 3.98 3.11
CA LEU A 132 -16.31 4.04 4.46
C LEU A 132 -17.85 3.95 4.54
N PRO A 133 -18.65 4.61 3.67
CA PRO A 133 -20.12 4.49 3.75
C PRO A 133 -20.59 3.03 3.67
N GLY A 134 -20.10 2.27 2.70
CA GLY A 134 -20.46 0.87 2.55
C GLY A 134 -19.91 -0.03 3.68
N MET A 135 -18.71 0.27 4.19
CA MET A 135 -18.16 -0.46 5.35
C MET A 135 -18.97 -0.20 6.62
N ARG A 136 -19.39 1.06 6.87
CA ARG A 136 -20.26 1.42 8.00
C ARG A 136 -21.61 0.72 7.95
N GLU A 137 -22.22 0.65 6.77
CA GLU A 137 -23.50 -0.04 6.56
C GLU A 137 -23.40 -1.53 6.92
N ARG A 138 -22.31 -2.19 6.50
CA ARG A 138 -22.07 -3.61 6.78
C ARG A 138 -21.50 -3.89 8.17
N LYS A 139 -21.10 -2.85 8.92
CA LYS A 139 -20.39 -2.98 10.20
C LYS A 139 -19.14 -3.87 10.11
N ASP A 140 -18.49 -3.86 8.96
CA ASP A 140 -17.27 -4.63 8.69
C ASP A 140 -16.46 -3.94 7.60
N GLY A 141 -15.15 -3.84 7.81
CA GLY A 141 -14.21 -3.31 6.84
C GLY A 141 -12.77 -3.37 7.31
N MET A 142 -11.87 -3.50 6.35
CA MET A 142 -10.43 -3.47 6.61
C MET A 142 -9.75 -2.47 5.67
N ILE A 143 -9.03 -1.50 6.23
CA ILE A 143 -8.22 -0.53 5.50
C ILE A 143 -6.75 -0.77 5.81
N ILE A 144 -5.93 -0.97 4.79
CA ILE A 144 -4.49 -1.18 4.92
C ILE A 144 -3.78 -0.04 4.18
N ASN A 145 -3.15 0.86 4.92
CA ASN A 145 -2.42 2.00 4.38
C ASN A 145 -0.92 1.67 4.35
N VAL A 146 -0.32 1.67 3.16
CA VAL A 146 1.11 1.46 3.00
C VAL A 146 1.83 2.81 3.17
N SER A 147 2.37 3.02 4.37
CA SER A 147 3.23 4.16 4.67
C SER A 147 4.68 3.86 4.27
N SER A 148 5.61 4.00 5.17
CA SER A 148 7.04 3.75 5.01
C SER A 148 7.70 3.73 6.38
N TRP A 149 8.91 3.14 6.49
CA TRP A 149 9.85 3.41 7.59
C TRP A 149 9.93 4.90 7.91
N PHE A 150 9.90 5.75 6.88
CA PHE A 150 9.90 7.20 7.00
C PHE A 150 8.56 7.80 7.48
N GLY A 151 7.61 6.98 7.87
CA GLY A 151 6.40 7.40 8.60
C GLY A 151 6.60 7.45 10.12
N ARG A 152 7.68 6.86 10.64
CA ARG A 152 8.07 6.92 12.06
C ARG A 152 9.48 7.46 12.26
N TYR A 153 10.38 7.19 11.32
CA TYR A 153 11.77 7.61 11.38
C TYR A 153 12.08 8.51 10.20
N TRP A 154 12.72 9.62 10.42
CA TRP A 154 13.10 10.52 9.34
C TRP A 154 14.45 10.13 8.74
N ASN A 155 14.64 10.37 7.45
CA ASN A 155 15.92 10.24 6.77
C ASN A 155 15.97 11.21 5.58
N THR A 156 17.15 11.72 5.27
CA THR A 156 17.37 12.63 4.14
C THR A 156 17.05 12.00 2.78
N LEU A 157 17.07 10.67 2.69
CA LEU A 157 16.72 9.92 1.49
C LEU A 157 15.24 10.11 1.09
N GLY A 158 14.34 10.31 2.05
CA GLY A 158 12.92 10.57 1.79
C GLY A 158 12.65 11.96 1.24
N GLY A 159 13.30 12.95 1.83
CA GLY A 159 13.02 14.38 1.60
C GLY A 159 11.73 14.86 2.27
N PRO A 160 11.49 16.20 2.30
CA PRO A 160 10.38 16.77 3.05
C PRO A 160 9.01 16.24 2.64
N GLY A 161 8.68 16.22 1.35
CA GLY A 161 7.35 15.81 0.89
C GLY A 161 7.02 14.35 1.23
N TYR A 162 7.97 13.44 0.98
CA TYR A 162 7.74 12.03 1.27
C TYR A 162 7.67 11.75 2.77
N ASN A 163 8.64 12.26 3.55
CA ASN A 163 8.64 12.06 5.00
C ASN A 163 7.36 12.60 5.64
N SER A 164 6.96 13.83 5.31
CA SER A 164 5.76 14.44 5.86
C SER A 164 4.50 13.66 5.49
N THR A 165 4.33 13.29 4.21
CA THR A 165 3.14 12.54 3.79
C THR A 165 3.08 11.15 4.42
N LYS A 166 4.21 10.47 4.60
CA LYS A 166 4.23 9.13 5.23
C LYS A 166 3.96 9.18 6.73
N HIS A 167 4.39 10.23 7.45
CA HIS A 167 3.96 10.49 8.84
C HIS A 167 2.46 10.80 8.91
N ALA A 168 1.96 11.64 7.99
CA ALA A 168 0.55 11.98 7.95
C ALA A 168 -0.35 10.76 7.68
N VAL A 169 0.09 9.80 6.85
CA VAL A 169 -0.65 8.54 6.62
C VAL A 169 -0.73 7.68 7.88
N VAL A 170 0.31 7.69 8.75
CA VAL A 170 0.23 7.02 10.05
C VAL A 170 -0.85 7.66 10.91
N SER A 171 -0.82 8.98 11.08
CA SER A 171 -1.83 9.71 11.84
C SER A 171 -3.24 9.54 11.28
N LEU A 172 -3.40 9.57 9.95
CA LEU A 172 -4.68 9.29 9.29
C LEU A 172 -5.21 7.89 9.63
N THR A 173 -4.33 6.88 9.70
CA THR A 173 -4.71 5.51 10.04
C THR A 173 -5.12 5.39 11.51
N GLU A 174 -4.43 6.07 12.41
CA GLU A 174 -4.81 6.15 13.83
C GLU A 174 -6.19 6.81 14.01
N THR A 175 -6.42 7.92 13.29
CA THR A 175 -7.73 8.62 13.30
C THR A 175 -8.85 7.70 12.81
N LEU A 176 -8.64 6.93 11.73
CA LEU A 176 -9.62 5.94 11.27
C LEU A 176 -9.98 4.92 12.35
N ASN A 177 -9.00 4.40 13.10
CA ASN A 177 -9.28 3.45 14.17
C ASN A 177 -10.08 4.09 15.31
N VAL A 178 -9.80 5.34 15.67
CA VAL A 178 -10.53 6.06 16.72
C VAL A 178 -11.98 6.33 16.32
N GLU A 179 -12.20 6.77 15.08
CA GLU A 179 -13.53 7.18 14.62
C GLU A 179 -14.41 6.00 14.19
N GLU A 180 -13.81 4.92 13.66
CA GLU A 180 -14.54 3.86 12.97
C GLU A 180 -14.61 2.53 13.74
N ALA A 181 -13.97 2.41 14.89
CA ALA A 181 -14.01 1.19 15.72
C ALA A 181 -15.45 0.77 16.08
N ALA A 182 -16.31 1.73 16.43
CA ALA A 182 -17.72 1.48 16.70
C ALA A 182 -18.52 0.98 15.50
N ASN A 183 -17.98 1.15 14.30
CA ASN A 183 -18.53 0.65 13.05
C ASN A 183 -17.94 -0.71 12.62
N GLY A 184 -17.09 -1.32 13.46
CA GLY A 184 -16.44 -2.60 13.15
C GLY A 184 -15.37 -2.49 12.05
N ILE A 185 -14.93 -1.27 11.73
CA ILE A 185 -13.89 -1.02 10.71
C ILE A 185 -12.54 -0.95 11.39
N ARG A 186 -11.55 -1.59 10.80
CA ARG A 186 -10.17 -1.66 11.29
C ARG A 186 -9.24 -1.05 10.27
N ALA A 187 -8.26 -0.31 10.73
CA ALA A 187 -7.23 0.27 9.87
C ALA A 187 -5.82 -0.12 10.35
N THR A 188 -4.97 -0.56 9.42
CA THR A 188 -3.58 -0.89 9.69
C THR A 188 -2.67 -0.01 8.86
N CYS A 189 -1.65 0.57 9.49
CA CYS A 189 -0.55 1.22 8.81
C CYS A 189 0.61 0.24 8.67
N ILE A 190 0.98 -0.14 7.45
CA ILE A 190 2.21 -0.90 7.19
C ILE A 190 3.34 0.08 6.89
N LEU A 191 4.46 -0.05 7.60
CA LEU A 191 5.62 0.82 7.50
C LEU A 191 6.84 0.03 7.00
N PRO A 192 6.94 -0.21 5.68
CA PRO A 192 8.06 -0.96 5.12
C PRO A 192 9.37 -0.17 5.23
N GLY A 193 10.45 -0.88 5.56
CA GLY A 193 11.81 -0.44 5.29
C GLY A 193 12.10 -0.40 3.78
N GLU A 194 13.32 -0.62 3.39
CA GLU A 194 13.67 -0.65 1.97
C GLU A 194 13.15 -1.93 1.31
N VAL A 195 12.37 -1.77 0.26
CA VAL A 195 11.77 -2.86 -0.54
C VAL A 195 12.29 -2.78 -1.97
N ALA A 196 12.72 -3.90 -2.52
CA ALA A 196 13.17 -4.01 -3.92
C ALA A 196 11.98 -3.92 -4.88
N THR A 197 11.56 -2.69 -5.20
CA THR A 197 10.42 -2.38 -6.06
C THR A 197 10.79 -1.32 -7.11
N PRO A 198 10.00 -1.15 -8.18
CA PRO A 198 10.28 -0.16 -9.23
C PRO A 198 10.42 1.30 -8.75
N ILE A 199 9.92 1.65 -7.57
CA ILE A 199 10.10 3.00 -7.02
C ILE A 199 11.57 3.36 -6.76
N LEU A 200 12.45 2.36 -6.61
CA LEU A 200 13.88 2.56 -6.42
C LEU A 200 14.56 3.20 -7.63
N GLU A 201 14.02 3.00 -8.84
CA GLU A 201 14.54 3.61 -10.09
C GLU A 201 14.39 5.13 -10.08
N LYS A 202 13.48 5.67 -9.26
CA LYS A 202 13.28 7.12 -9.09
C LYS A 202 14.20 7.75 -8.05
N ARG A 203 15.12 6.99 -7.47
CA ARG A 203 16.11 7.54 -6.56
C ARG A 203 17.15 8.36 -7.32
N PRO A 204 17.72 9.41 -6.70
CA PRO A 204 18.85 10.13 -7.30
C PRO A 204 20.01 9.18 -7.68
N VAL A 205 20.24 8.17 -6.87
CA VAL A 205 21.15 7.05 -7.14
C VAL A 205 20.40 5.76 -6.83
N PRO A 206 19.96 5.02 -7.85
CA PRO A 206 19.34 3.70 -7.65
C PRO A 206 20.32 2.72 -7.01
N PRO A 207 19.88 1.90 -6.03
CA PRO A 207 20.75 0.92 -5.42
C PRO A 207 21.15 -0.19 -6.39
N PRO A 208 22.39 -0.68 -6.34
CA PRO A 208 22.86 -1.74 -7.21
C PRO A 208 22.19 -3.10 -6.87
N PRO A 209 22.26 -4.11 -7.77
CA PRO A 209 21.59 -5.40 -7.58
C PRO A 209 21.92 -6.11 -6.27
N HIS A 210 23.17 -6.10 -5.83
CA HIS A 210 23.60 -6.75 -4.59
C HIS A 210 23.02 -6.11 -3.32
N GLU A 211 22.75 -4.79 -3.33
CA GLU A 211 22.04 -4.13 -2.23
C GLU A 211 20.53 -4.48 -2.28
N ARG A 212 19.95 -4.53 -3.48
CA ARG A 212 18.52 -4.91 -3.64
C ARG A 212 18.25 -6.32 -3.15
N ALA A 213 19.18 -7.25 -3.32
CA ALA A 213 19.05 -8.62 -2.82
C ALA A 213 19.00 -8.70 -1.28
N ARG A 214 19.48 -7.68 -0.56
CA ARG A 214 19.43 -7.58 0.90
C ARG A 214 18.21 -6.82 1.43
N MET A 215 17.44 -6.19 0.54
CA MET A 215 16.20 -5.49 0.90
C MET A 215 15.06 -6.48 1.08
N LEU A 216 13.97 -6.01 1.70
CA LEU A 216 12.69 -6.72 1.60
C LEU A 216 12.33 -6.90 0.13
N GLN A 217 11.70 -8.01 -0.18
CA GLN A 217 11.09 -8.24 -1.48
C GLN A 217 9.59 -7.85 -1.42
N ALA A 218 8.98 -7.60 -2.57
CA ALA A 218 7.57 -7.22 -2.60
C ALA A 218 6.66 -8.30 -1.97
N GLU A 219 7.03 -9.56 -2.11
CA GLU A 219 6.34 -10.74 -1.58
C GLU A 219 6.29 -10.75 -0.04
N ASP A 220 7.31 -10.21 0.64
CA ASP A 220 7.31 -10.10 2.10
C ASP A 220 6.19 -9.17 2.57
N LEU A 221 5.96 -8.08 1.82
CA LEU A 221 4.87 -7.15 2.06
C LEU A 221 3.52 -7.75 1.65
N GLY A 222 3.47 -8.54 0.59
CA GLY A 222 2.28 -9.30 0.20
C GLY A 222 1.79 -10.20 1.34
N ARG A 223 2.70 -10.97 1.95
CA ARG A 223 2.41 -11.82 3.12
C ARG A 223 1.98 -11.01 4.34
N ALA A 224 2.60 -9.85 4.59
CA ALA A 224 2.21 -8.95 5.66
C ALA A 224 0.78 -8.41 5.46
N ILE A 225 0.42 -8.03 4.24
CA ILE A 225 -0.95 -7.61 3.87
C ILE A 225 -1.93 -8.74 4.12
N LEU A 226 -1.63 -9.97 3.67
CA LEU A 226 -2.48 -11.14 3.90
C LEU A 226 -2.65 -11.43 5.39
N PHE A 227 -1.56 -11.42 6.17
CA PHE A 227 -1.61 -11.61 7.62
C PHE A 227 -2.61 -10.66 8.28
N VAL A 228 -2.50 -9.36 7.98
CA VAL A 228 -3.39 -8.34 8.53
C VAL A 228 -4.84 -8.54 8.08
N ALA A 229 -5.05 -8.84 6.79
CA ALA A 229 -6.38 -9.01 6.20
C ALA A 229 -7.14 -10.24 6.75
N THR A 230 -6.40 -11.26 7.22
CA THR A 230 -6.98 -12.53 7.71
C THR A 230 -7.14 -12.60 9.23
N LEU A 231 -6.78 -11.54 9.96
CA LEU A 231 -7.02 -11.47 11.40
C LEU A 231 -8.53 -11.49 11.72
N PRO A 232 -8.92 -12.09 12.83
CA PRO A 232 -10.32 -12.11 13.25
C PRO A 232 -10.83 -10.68 13.50
N PRO A 233 -12.13 -10.40 13.29
CA PRO A 233 -12.70 -9.03 13.38
C PRO A 233 -12.44 -8.31 14.71
N ARG A 234 -12.22 -9.04 15.80
CA ARG A 234 -11.90 -8.48 17.12
C ARG A 234 -10.47 -7.99 17.29
N ALA A 235 -9.59 -8.28 16.31
CA ALA A 235 -8.16 -7.95 16.39
C ALA A 235 -7.79 -6.93 15.30
N CYS A 236 -7.07 -5.88 15.69
CA CYS A 236 -6.50 -4.89 14.77
C CYS A 236 -5.01 -4.75 15.05
N VAL A 237 -4.19 -4.89 14.02
CA VAL A 237 -2.79 -4.45 14.05
C VAL A 237 -2.77 -2.98 13.66
N ASN A 238 -2.57 -2.08 14.59
CA ASN A 238 -2.59 -0.64 14.29
C ASN A 238 -1.42 -0.24 13.40
N GLU A 239 -0.22 -0.75 13.73
CA GLU A 239 1.00 -0.53 12.96
C GLU A 239 1.79 -1.81 12.80
N LEU A 240 2.34 -2.01 11.62
CA LEU A 240 3.25 -3.09 11.30
C LEU A 240 4.53 -2.52 10.66
N ILE A 241 5.58 -2.40 11.47
CA ILE A 241 6.90 -1.97 11.00
C ILE A 241 7.67 -3.23 10.58
N ILE A 242 8.06 -3.29 9.32
CA ILE A 242 8.84 -4.40 8.77
C ILE A 242 10.04 -3.86 8.01
N SER A 243 11.23 -4.33 8.33
CA SER A 243 12.49 -3.88 7.73
C SER A 243 13.35 -5.08 7.31
N PRO A 244 14.29 -4.87 6.37
CA PRO A 244 15.29 -5.89 6.08
C PRO A 244 16.06 -6.26 7.36
N THR A 245 16.46 -7.52 7.52
CA THR A 245 17.34 -7.92 8.61
C THR A 245 18.62 -7.10 8.59
N TRP A 246 19.17 -6.89 7.40
CA TRP A 246 20.31 -6.00 7.18
C TRP A 246 19.80 -4.59 6.83
N ASN A 247 19.30 -3.86 7.85
CA ASN A 247 18.79 -2.51 7.68
C ASN A 247 19.93 -1.49 7.77
N ARG A 248 20.32 -0.92 6.64
CA ARG A 248 21.42 0.06 6.59
C ARG A 248 21.12 1.35 7.38
N PHE A 249 19.87 1.62 7.73
CA PHE A 249 19.55 2.77 8.60
C PHE A 249 19.87 2.51 10.08
N TYR A 250 19.90 1.24 10.51
CA TYR A 250 20.43 0.85 11.82
C TYR A 250 21.96 0.85 11.83
N LEU A 251 22.54 0.51 10.69
CA LEU A 251 23.98 0.41 10.54
C LEU A 251 24.64 1.77 10.28
N GLY A 252 23.86 2.86 10.27
CA GLY A 252 24.35 4.21 10.03
C GLY A 252 25.48 4.57 10.99
N GLY A 253 26.74 4.57 10.49
CA GLY A 253 27.94 4.75 11.26
C GLY A 253 28.70 3.47 11.59
N LEU A 254 28.13 2.28 11.46
CA LEU A 254 28.88 1.06 11.37
C LEU A 254 29.37 0.94 9.93
N GLU A 255 30.65 1.12 9.73
CA GLU A 255 31.25 1.06 8.40
C GLU A 255 30.90 -0.28 7.74
N THR A 256 30.27 -0.21 6.59
CA THR A 256 30.25 -1.36 5.68
C THR A 256 31.73 -1.67 5.37
N PRO A 257 32.16 -2.94 5.49
CA PRO A 257 33.49 -3.30 5.06
C PRO A 257 33.70 -2.79 3.63
N LYS A 258 34.71 -1.99 3.43
CA LYS A 258 35.17 -1.62 2.09
C LYS A 258 35.76 -2.90 1.48
N ASN A 259 34.95 -3.55 0.64
CA ASN A 259 35.45 -4.56 -0.29
C ASN A 259 35.82 -3.88 -1.60
#